data_fb834096f77d49508c0cb98cc23e7ffb
#
_entry.id   fb834096f77d49508c0cb98cc23e7ffb
#
_cell.length_a   1.000
_cell.length_b   1.000
_cell.length_c   1.000
_cell.angle_alpha   90.00
_cell.angle_beta   90.00
_cell.angle_gamma   90.00
#
_symmetry.space_group_name_H-M   'P 1'
#
loop_
_entity.id
_entity.type
_entity.pdbx_description
1 polymer ?
#
loop_
_entity_poly.entity_id
_entity_poly.type
_entity_poly.pdbx_seq_one_letter_code
_entity_poly.pdbx_strand_id
1 'polypeptide(L)'
;PRVSHEEMYKFIEEDLNNAEKYIVNLTDTKGKVLPSLGCVYGLKARLYMWNEEYAKAEEYARKAINAAGVSPMTEADCTSYTKGFNDISKWMWGEQLTSESDQVKTGIVNWVSWLSNQTTFGYTGVNSSDMPFNMIDRSMYDRMSDTDFRKYMYKAPEGSSIASKNIYIPSIKDLCNKYMPSYASLKFRPANGNATDSQAGAASAYPVMRVEEMY
;
A
#
# COMPACT_ATOMS: atom_id res chain seq x y z
N PRO A 1 -3.49 -30.62 11.30
CA PRO A 1 -4.65 -30.94 10.45
C PRO A 1 -5.04 -29.69 9.67
N ARG A 2 -5.41 -29.86 8.40
CA ARG A 2 -5.97 -28.79 7.60
C ARG A 2 -7.48 -28.85 7.76
N VAL A 3 -8.11 -27.71 8.02
CA VAL A 3 -9.56 -27.57 8.00
C VAL A 3 -10.05 -27.39 6.55
N SER A 4 -11.31 -27.72 6.30
CA SER A 4 -11.92 -27.51 4.98
C SER A 4 -12.11 -26.00 4.70
N HIS A 5 -12.30 -25.67 3.42
CA HIS A 5 -12.65 -24.30 3.02
C HIS A 5 -13.92 -23.81 3.72
N GLU A 6 -14.94 -24.65 3.77
CA GLU A 6 -16.23 -24.30 4.41
C GLU A 6 -16.09 -24.06 5.92
N GLU A 7 -15.32 -24.89 6.61
CA GLU A 7 -15.06 -24.70 8.05
C GLU A 7 -14.28 -23.42 8.32
N MET A 8 -13.27 -23.11 7.50
CA MET A 8 -12.49 -21.88 7.62
C MET A 8 -13.35 -20.66 7.32
N TYR A 9 -14.20 -20.72 6.28
CA TYR A 9 -15.12 -19.64 5.97
C TYR A 9 -16.04 -19.32 7.14
N LYS A 10 -16.72 -20.35 7.72
CA LYS A 10 -17.62 -20.19 8.86
C LYS A 10 -16.90 -19.60 10.08
N PHE A 11 -15.69 -20.06 10.34
CA PHE A 11 -14.87 -19.56 11.44
C PHE A 11 -14.55 -18.07 11.26
N ILE A 12 -14.09 -17.66 10.08
CA ILE A 12 -13.77 -16.25 9.79
C ILE A 12 -15.05 -15.38 9.82
N GLU A 13 -16.16 -15.89 9.28
CA GLU A 13 -17.44 -15.17 9.30
C GLU A 13 -17.93 -14.93 10.73
N GLU A 14 -17.82 -15.92 11.61
CA GLU A 14 -18.18 -15.80 13.04
C GLU A 14 -17.29 -14.75 13.73
N ASP A 15 -15.97 -14.81 13.50
CA ASP A 15 -15.04 -13.83 14.07
C ASP A 15 -15.36 -12.40 13.61
N LEU A 16 -15.65 -12.21 12.31
CA LEU A 16 -16.02 -10.91 11.78
C LEU A 16 -17.39 -10.43 12.28
N ASN A 17 -18.35 -11.33 12.54
CA ASN A 17 -19.63 -11.00 13.16
C ASN A 17 -19.44 -10.53 14.60
N ASN A 18 -18.56 -11.20 15.34
CA ASN A 18 -18.20 -10.79 16.70
C ASN A 18 -17.46 -9.46 16.68
N ALA A 19 -16.50 -9.27 15.77
CA ALA A 19 -15.80 -8.01 15.60
C ALA A 19 -16.77 -6.86 15.30
N GLU A 20 -17.71 -7.03 14.39
CA GLU A 20 -18.74 -6.02 14.08
C GLU A 20 -19.54 -5.63 15.32
N LYS A 21 -19.94 -6.61 16.13
CA LYS A 21 -20.73 -6.39 17.34
C LYS A 21 -19.99 -5.59 18.42
N TYR A 22 -18.68 -5.83 18.57
CA TYR A 22 -17.91 -5.24 19.68
C TYR A 22 -17.16 -3.97 19.28
N ILE A 23 -16.73 -3.83 18.02
CA ILE A 23 -15.93 -2.70 17.58
C ILE A 23 -16.74 -1.41 17.41
N VAL A 24 -18.06 -1.49 17.39
CA VAL A 24 -18.97 -0.34 17.21
C VAL A 24 -18.69 0.80 18.21
N ASN A 25 -18.17 0.48 19.39
CA ASN A 25 -17.85 1.43 20.43
C ASN A 25 -16.40 1.95 20.36
N LEU A 26 -15.58 1.46 19.41
CA LEU A 26 -14.22 1.93 19.27
C LEU A 26 -14.20 3.28 18.56
N THR A 27 -13.95 4.35 19.30
CA THR A 27 -13.87 5.72 18.78
C THR A 27 -12.45 6.16 18.47
N ASP A 28 -11.44 5.54 19.09
CA ASP A 28 -10.03 5.83 18.88
C ASP A 28 -9.33 4.65 18.21
N THR A 29 -9.01 4.80 16.93
CA THR A 29 -8.25 3.80 16.14
C THR A 29 -6.72 3.97 16.28
N LYS A 30 -6.26 4.81 17.19
CA LYS A 30 -4.84 5.11 17.40
C LYS A 30 -4.10 5.42 16.09
N GLY A 31 -4.66 6.36 15.35
CA GLY A 31 -4.09 6.76 14.06
C GLY A 31 -4.17 5.66 13.00
N LYS A 32 -5.23 4.85 13.02
CA LYS A 32 -5.50 3.76 12.06
C LYS A 32 -4.62 2.51 12.20
N VAL A 33 -3.92 2.37 13.30
CA VAL A 33 -3.24 1.11 13.66
C VAL A 33 -4.25 0.05 14.09
N LEU A 34 -5.32 0.46 14.79
CA LEU A 34 -6.42 -0.43 15.12
C LEU A 34 -7.51 -0.36 14.03
N PRO A 35 -8.10 -1.50 13.67
CA PRO A 35 -9.17 -1.52 12.68
C PRO A 35 -10.42 -0.81 13.20
N SER A 36 -11.09 -0.05 12.32
CA SER A 36 -12.40 0.56 12.56
C SER A 36 -13.53 -0.37 12.15
N LEU A 37 -14.78 0.02 12.44
CA LEU A 37 -15.97 -0.68 11.92
C LEU A 37 -15.96 -0.76 10.38
N GLY A 38 -15.51 0.30 9.71
CA GLY A 38 -15.35 0.30 8.25
C GLY A 38 -14.38 -0.80 7.77
N CYS A 39 -13.30 -1.06 8.54
CA CYS A 39 -12.36 -2.14 8.23
C CYS A 39 -13.01 -3.52 8.39
N VAL A 40 -13.83 -3.71 9.41
CA VAL A 40 -14.57 -4.98 9.59
C VAL A 40 -15.51 -5.23 8.41
N TYR A 41 -16.22 -4.20 7.96
CA TYR A 41 -17.04 -4.30 6.74
C TYR A 41 -16.21 -4.62 5.50
N GLY A 42 -15.06 -4.00 5.34
CA GLY A 42 -14.14 -4.31 4.23
C GLY A 42 -13.62 -5.74 4.27
N LEU A 43 -13.29 -6.27 5.45
CA LEU A 43 -12.90 -7.67 5.62
C LEU A 43 -14.04 -8.63 5.28
N LYS A 44 -15.28 -8.31 5.69
CA LYS A 44 -16.46 -9.09 5.29
C LYS A 44 -16.68 -9.04 3.79
N ALA A 45 -16.53 -7.88 3.15
CA ALA A 45 -16.63 -7.78 1.69
C ALA A 45 -15.61 -8.69 0.98
N ARG A 46 -14.35 -8.70 1.45
CA ARG A 46 -13.30 -9.61 0.94
C ARG A 46 -13.67 -11.08 1.16
N LEU A 47 -14.17 -11.46 2.34
CA LEU A 47 -14.58 -12.82 2.66
C LEU A 47 -15.71 -13.30 1.75
N TYR A 48 -16.76 -12.49 1.58
CA TYR A 48 -17.88 -12.82 0.73
C TYR A 48 -17.51 -12.86 -0.76
N MET A 49 -16.63 -11.95 -1.22
CA MET A 49 -16.07 -11.99 -2.57
C MET A 49 -15.31 -13.30 -2.82
N TRP A 50 -14.46 -13.71 -1.86
CA TRP A 50 -13.70 -14.95 -1.94
C TRP A 50 -14.59 -16.21 -1.93
N ASN A 51 -15.74 -16.16 -1.26
CA ASN A 51 -16.73 -17.24 -1.22
C ASN A 51 -17.78 -17.14 -2.34
N GLU A 52 -17.58 -16.25 -3.32
CA GLU A 52 -18.47 -16.03 -4.47
C GLU A 52 -19.90 -15.56 -4.09
N GLU A 53 -20.07 -15.04 -2.88
CA GLU A 53 -21.32 -14.44 -2.42
C GLU A 53 -21.40 -12.95 -2.82
N TYR A 54 -21.42 -12.67 -4.11
CA TYR A 54 -21.23 -11.32 -4.68
C TYR A 54 -22.23 -10.28 -4.17
N ALA A 55 -23.48 -10.66 -3.92
CA ALA A 55 -24.47 -9.73 -3.39
C ALA A 55 -24.13 -9.26 -1.97
N LYS A 56 -23.66 -10.17 -1.11
CA LYS A 56 -23.17 -9.80 0.22
C LYS A 56 -21.85 -9.00 0.14
N ALA A 57 -20.96 -9.38 -0.77
CA ALA A 57 -19.72 -8.65 -0.99
C ALA A 57 -20.00 -7.18 -1.34
N GLU A 58 -20.92 -6.93 -2.28
CA GLU A 58 -21.34 -5.58 -2.65
C GLU A 58 -21.99 -4.83 -1.45
N GLU A 59 -22.89 -5.47 -0.72
CA GLU A 59 -23.53 -4.86 0.45
C GLU A 59 -22.48 -4.38 1.47
N TYR A 60 -21.54 -5.25 1.83
CA TYR A 60 -20.53 -4.93 2.82
C TYR A 60 -19.46 -3.97 2.30
N ALA A 61 -19.14 -3.99 1.01
CA ALA A 61 -18.29 -2.99 0.38
C ALA A 61 -18.91 -1.58 0.47
N ARG A 62 -20.22 -1.44 0.22
CA ARG A 62 -20.94 -0.19 0.39
C ARG A 62 -20.96 0.28 1.85
N LYS A 63 -21.17 -0.64 2.82
CA LYS A 63 -21.06 -0.32 4.24
C LYS A 63 -19.66 0.15 4.59
N ALA A 64 -18.63 -0.49 4.05
CA ALA A 64 -17.24 -0.12 4.28
C ALA A 64 -16.93 1.27 3.75
N ILE A 65 -17.35 1.61 2.52
CA ILE A 65 -17.19 2.93 1.93
C ILE A 65 -17.84 4.01 2.81
N ASN A 66 -19.08 3.78 3.25
CA ASN A 66 -19.82 4.74 4.08
C ASN A 66 -19.18 4.94 5.46
N ALA A 67 -18.56 3.91 6.02
CA ALA A 67 -17.94 3.94 7.35
C ALA A 67 -16.44 4.28 7.31
N ALA A 68 -15.81 4.35 6.13
CA ALA A 68 -14.37 4.51 6.00
C ALA A 68 -13.83 5.85 6.52
N GLY A 69 -14.63 6.92 6.42
CA GLY A 69 -14.19 8.27 6.78
C GLY A 69 -13.04 8.82 5.92
N VAL A 70 -12.77 8.16 4.79
CA VAL A 70 -11.74 8.54 3.82
C VAL A 70 -12.28 8.40 2.40
N SER A 71 -11.71 9.17 1.48
CA SER A 71 -12.02 9.10 0.05
C SER A 71 -10.89 8.43 -0.72
N PRO A 72 -11.17 7.87 -1.92
CA PRO A 72 -10.13 7.38 -2.80
C PRO A 72 -9.04 8.41 -3.06
N MET A 73 -7.83 7.95 -3.27
CA MET A 73 -6.71 8.83 -3.63
C MET A 73 -6.93 9.47 -4.99
N THR A 74 -6.71 10.77 -5.03
CA THR A 74 -6.70 11.54 -6.27
C THR A 74 -5.36 11.38 -7.01
N GLU A 75 -5.28 11.87 -8.24
CA GLU A 75 -4.01 11.95 -8.96
C GLU A 75 -2.97 12.74 -8.16
N ALA A 76 -3.35 13.86 -7.56
CA ALA A 76 -2.45 14.67 -6.73
C ALA A 76 -1.92 13.92 -5.51
N ASP A 77 -2.75 13.09 -4.87
CA ASP A 77 -2.31 12.23 -3.77
C ASP A 77 -1.29 11.18 -4.25
N CYS A 78 -1.59 10.50 -5.36
CA CYS A 78 -0.74 9.45 -5.93
C CYS A 78 0.58 10.00 -6.45
N THR A 79 0.58 11.20 -7.02
CA THR A 79 1.76 11.82 -7.62
C THR A 79 2.61 12.61 -6.63
N SER A 80 2.17 12.73 -5.37
CA SER A 80 2.97 13.32 -4.31
C SER A 80 4.22 12.49 -4.05
N TYR A 81 5.41 13.08 -4.21
CA TYR A 81 6.67 12.41 -3.92
C TYR A 81 7.07 12.42 -2.45
N THR A 82 6.32 13.12 -1.60
CA THR A 82 6.53 13.12 -0.13
C THR A 82 5.56 12.21 0.61
N LYS A 83 4.40 11.91 0.03
CA LYS A 83 3.35 11.11 0.67
C LYS A 83 3.07 9.82 -0.09
N GLY A 84 2.57 9.91 -1.31
CA GLY A 84 2.23 8.73 -2.12
C GLY A 84 1.32 7.77 -1.36
N PHE A 85 1.54 6.47 -1.53
CA PHE A 85 0.77 5.43 -0.86
C PHE A 85 1.04 5.30 0.64
N ASN A 86 2.01 6.04 1.18
CA ASN A 86 2.29 6.13 2.61
C ASN A 86 1.45 7.18 3.33
N ASP A 87 0.57 7.88 2.64
CA ASP A 87 -0.29 8.88 3.28
C ASP A 87 -1.37 8.21 4.14
N ILE A 88 -1.10 8.15 5.43
CA ILE A 88 -1.98 7.55 6.44
C ILE A 88 -3.38 8.19 6.41
N SER A 89 -3.51 9.46 6.04
CA SER A 89 -4.80 10.14 5.97
C SER A 89 -5.76 9.50 4.94
N LYS A 90 -5.20 8.73 4.00
CA LYS A 90 -5.93 8.05 2.92
C LYS A 90 -6.22 6.57 3.20
N TRP A 91 -5.77 6.05 4.32
CA TRP A 91 -6.00 4.64 4.67
C TRP A 91 -7.27 4.44 5.50
N MET A 92 -7.82 3.26 5.40
CA MET A 92 -8.78 2.76 6.37
C MET A 92 -8.05 2.13 7.56
N TRP A 93 -6.98 1.39 7.28
CA TRP A 93 -6.18 0.66 8.26
C TRP A 93 -4.78 0.40 7.73
N GLY A 94 -3.78 0.43 8.62
CA GLY A 94 -2.40 0.15 8.23
C GLY A 94 -1.44 0.03 9.39
N GLU A 95 -0.25 -0.43 9.09
CA GLU A 95 0.87 -0.46 10.01
C GLU A 95 1.66 0.84 9.91
N GLN A 96 1.85 1.51 11.04
CA GLN A 96 2.68 2.72 11.13
C GLN A 96 4.05 2.35 11.66
N LEU A 97 5.06 2.61 10.87
CA LEU A 97 6.44 2.51 11.30
C LEU A 97 6.99 3.91 11.60
N THR A 98 7.53 4.04 12.79
CA THR A 98 8.12 5.27 13.29
C THR A 98 9.59 5.03 13.64
N SER A 99 10.33 6.10 13.93
CA SER A 99 11.71 6.01 14.43
C SER A 99 11.83 5.15 15.71
N GLU A 100 10.73 4.98 16.44
CA GLU A 100 10.68 4.18 17.67
C GLU A 100 10.42 2.70 17.45
N SER A 101 10.02 2.31 16.23
CA SER A 101 9.77 0.92 15.89
C SER A 101 11.08 0.13 15.84
N ASP A 102 11.08 -1.07 16.41
CA ASP A 102 12.28 -1.92 16.45
C ASP A 102 12.81 -2.24 15.03
N GLN A 103 11.92 -2.39 14.06
CA GLN A 103 12.26 -2.58 12.66
C GLN A 103 13.08 -1.41 12.09
N VAL A 104 12.83 -0.19 12.56
CA VAL A 104 13.54 1.01 12.15
C VAL A 104 14.85 1.17 12.93
N LYS A 105 14.84 0.89 14.24
CA LYS A 105 16.02 1.01 15.12
C LYS A 105 17.15 0.07 14.75
N THR A 106 16.85 -1.09 14.21
CA THR A 106 17.86 -2.06 13.78
C THR A 106 18.67 -1.60 12.57
N GLY A 107 18.18 -0.65 11.80
CA GLY A 107 18.94 0.13 10.80
C GLY A 107 19.40 -0.63 9.56
N ILE A 108 19.49 -1.95 9.59
CA ILE A 108 20.16 -2.71 8.54
C ILE A 108 19.18 -3.23 7.50
N VAL A 109 18.01 -3.67 7.92
CA VAL A 109 17.04 -4.30 7.03
C VAL A 109 15.65 -3.96 7.52
N ASN A 110 15.26 -2.76 7.28
CA ASN A 110 13.87 -2.38 7.41
C ASN A 110 13.12 -2.95 6.21
N TRP A 111 12.50 -4.12 6.41
CA TRP A 111 11.77 -4.79 5.32
C TRP A 111 10.68 -3.90 4.71
N VAL A 112 10.20 -2.92 5.43
CA VAL A 112 9.22 -1.95 4.95
C VAL A 112 9.85 -0.93 4.00
N SER A 113 11.12 -0.60 4.16
CA SER A 113 11.85 0.18 3.17
C SER A 113 11.93 -0.57 1.84
N TRP A 114 11.83 -1.88 1.85
CA TRP A 114 11.78 -2.71 0.65
C TRP A 114 10.48 -2.57 -0.13
N LEU A 115 9.42 -2.07 0.46
CA LEU A 115 8.20 -1.70 -0.26
C LEU A 115 8.44 -0.48 -1.13
N SER A 116 9.34 0.41 -0.72
CA SER A 116 9.78 1.56 -1.49
C SER A 116 11.08 1.23 -2.23
N ASN A 117 10.98 0.81 -3.48
CA ASN A 117 12.16 0.59 -4.33
C ASN A 117 13.09 1.80 -4.34
N GLN A 118 12.53 3.01 -4.32
CA GLN A 118 13.32 4.24 -4.33
C GLN A 118 14.12 4.41 -3.04
N THR A 119 13.54 4.10 -1.88
CA THR A 119 14.25 4.17 -0.59
C THR A 119 15.38 3.15 -0.55
N THR A 120 15.09 1.91 -0.90
CA THR A 120 16.09 0.84 -0.96
C THR A 120 17.23 1.22 -1.91
N PHE A 121 16.91 1.70 -3.08
CA PHE A 121 17.88 2.13 -4.09
C PHE A 121 18.72 3.32 -3.62
N GLY A 122 18.07 4.33 -3.01
CA GLY A 122 18.75 5.52 -2.47
C GLY A 122 19.71 5.18 -1.33
N TYR A 123 19.35 4.23 -0.46
CA TYR A 123 20.20 3.79 0.65
C TYR A 123 21.40 2.95 0.20
N THR A 124 21.15 1.99 -0.69
CA THR A 124 22.19 1.08 -1.17
C THR A 124 22.97 1.62 -2.39
N GLY A 125 22.48 2.71 -2.97
CA GLY A 125 23.06 3.30 -4.19
C GLY A 125 22.96 2.35 -5.40
N VAL A 126 23.94 2.43 -6.26
CA VAL A 126 24.02 1.60 -7.48
C VAL A 126 24.28 0.11 -7.20
N ASN A 127 24.72 -0.22 -6.01
CA ASN A 127 24.99 -1.60 -5.61
C ASN A 127 23.73 -2.34 -5.13
N SER A 128 22.56 -1.76 -5.33
CA SER A 128 21.27 -2.38 -5.03
C SER A 128 20.92 -3.56 -5.94
N SER A 129 21.82 -3.96 -6.84
CA SER A 129 21.63 -5.12 -7.72
C SER A 129 21.26 -6.42 -7.00
N ASP A 130 21.65 -6.53 -5.76
CA ASP A 130 21.36 -7.71 -4.91
C ASP A 130 20.04 -7.61 -4.16
N MET A 131 19.34 -6.48 -4.26
CA MET A 131 18.08 -6.25 -3.57
C MET A 131 16.90 -6.46 -4.51
N PRO A 132 15.88 -7.21 -4.10
CA PRO A 132 14.70 -7.42 -4.92
C PRO A 132 13.92 -6.12 -5.10
N PHE A 133 13.47 -5.86 -6.32
CA PHE A 133 12.55 -4.77 -6.61
C PHE A 133 11.11 -5.27 -6.64
N ASN A 134 10.20 -4.52 -6.03
CA ASN A 134 8.78 -4.71 -6.21
C ASN A 134 8.38 -4.16 -7.59
N MET A 135 7.83 -4.98 -8.44
CA MET A 135 7.53 -4.64 -9.83
C MET A 135 6.08 -5.00 -10.17
N ILE A 136 5.50 -4.27 -11.11
CA ILE A 136 4.25 -4.71 -11.73
C ILE A 136 4.55 -5.72 -12.83
N ASP A 137 3.66 -6.70 -13.00
CA ASP A 137 3.72 -7.58 -14.17
C ASP A 137 3.61 -6.76 -15.47
N ARG A 138 4.47 -7.09 -16.43
CA ARG A 138 4.52 -6.37 -17.69
C ARG A 138 3.18 -6.39 -18.43
N SER A 139 2.49 -7.52 -18.44
CA SER A 139 1.20 -7.64 -19.15
C SER A 139 0.12 -6.77 -18.51
N MET A 140 0.18 -6.56 -17.20
CA MET A 140 -0.70 -5.63 -16.51
C MET A 140 -0.35 -4.17 -16.84
N TYR A 141 0.95 -3.83 -16.83
CA TYR A 141 1.42 -2.50 -17.17
C TYR A 141 1.03 -2.11 -18.60
N ASP A 142 1.23 -3.02 -19.58
CA ASP A 142 0.95 -2.77 -20.98
C ASP A 142 -0.57 -2.59 -21.26
N ARG A 143 -1.44 -3.18 -20.42
CA ARG A 143 -2.90 -2.98 -20.49
C ARG A 143 -3.39 -1.68 -19.89
N MET A 144 -2.60 -1.01 -19.05
CA MET A 144 -2.96 0.30 -18.50
C MET A 144 -2.85 1.37 -19.59
N SER A 145 -3.87 2.24 -19.67
CA SER A 145 -3.81 3.40 -20.57
C SER A 145 -2.66 4.33 -20.19
N ASP A 146 -2.03 4.94 -21.18
CA ASP A 146 -1.01 5.99 -20.97
C ASP A 146 -1.59 7.28 -20.38
N THR A 147 -2.92 7.41 -20.32
CA THR A 147 -3.63 8.49 -19.64
C THR A 147 -4.01 8.15 -18.19
N ASP A 148 -3.83 6.90 -17.77
CA ASP A 148 -4.07 6.49 -16.40
C ASP A 148 -2.88 6.89 -15.51
N PHE A 149 -3.09 7.88 -14.62
CA PHE A 149 -2.05 8.37 -13.74
C PHE A 149 -1.45 7.27 -12.84
N ARG A 150 -2.17 6.18 -12.57
CA ARG A 150 -1.66 5.04 -11.79
C ARG A 150 -0.48 4.35 -12.49
N LYS A 151 -0.41 4.43 -13.82
CA LYS A 151 0.70 3.92 -14.61
C LYS A 151 2.00 4.68 -14.34
N TYR A 152 1.92 5.97 -13.99
CA TYR A 152 3.09 6.81 -13.70
C TYR A 152 3.81 6.42 -12.39
N MET A 153 3.14 5.65 -11.54
CA MET A 153 3.71 5.09 -10.32
C MET A 153 4.53 3.82 -10.52
N TYR A 154 4.81 3.47 -11.77
CA TYR A 154 5.72 2.41 -12.15
C TYR A 154 6.72 2.95 -13.15
N LYS A 155 8.00 2.59 -13.00
CA LYS A 155 9.01 3.05 -13.92
C LYS A 155 8.70 2.61 -15.35
N ALA A 156 8.56 3.56 -16.24
CA ALA A 156 8.31 3.30 -17.65
C ALA A 156 9.52 2.61 -18.31
N PRO A 157 9.30 1.76 -19.32
CA PRO A 157 10.39 1.24 -20.16
C PRO A 157 11.17 2.37 -20.85
N GLU A 158 12.42 2.08 -21.16
CA GLU A 158 13.25 3.00 -21.94
C GLU A 158 12.58 3.37 -23.26
N GLY A 159 12.64 4.63 -23.63
CA GLY A 159 11.98 5.16 -24.84
C GLY A 159 10.47 5.37 -24.74
N SER A 160 9.84 5.08 -23.59
CA SER A 160 8.41 5.30 -23.41
C SER A 160 8.07 6.79 -23.39
N SER A 161 6.97 7.17 -24.07
CA SER A 161 6.45 8.55 -24.10
C SER A 161 6.04 9.08 -22.73
N ILE A 162 5.70 8.19 -21.79
CA ILE A 162 5.28 8.54 -20.43
C ILE A 162 6.41 8.54 -19.41
N ALA A 163 7.65 8.27 -19.81
CA ALA A 163 8.79 8.22 -18.88
C ALA A 163 9.00 9.54 -18.11
N SER A 164 8.71 10.68 -18.74
CA SER A 164 8.78 12.00 -18.08
C SER A 164 7.74 12.21 -16.97
N LYS A 165 6.70 11.40 -16.95
CA LYS A 165 5.62 11.43 -15.94
C LYS A 165 5.90 10.55 -14.73
N ASN A 166 6.97 9.76 -14.74
CA ASN A 166 7.35 8.94 -13.60
C ASN A 166 7.66 9.80 -12.36
N ILE A 167 7.20 9.34 -11.22
CA ILE A 167 7.23 10.09 -9.97
C ILE A 167 8.42 9.60 -9.14
N TYR A 168 9.52 10.30 -9.26
CA TYR A 168 10.73 10.01 -8.51
C TYR A 168 10.86 10.93 -7.29
N ILE A 169 11.50 10.43 -6.24
CA ILE A 169 11.99 11.28 -5.15
C ILE A 169 13.09 12.18 -5.74
N PRO A 170 12.98 13.52 -5.63
CA PRO A 170 13.87 14.44 -6.34
C PRO A 170 15.36 14.19 -6.10
N SER A 171 15.75 13.90 -4.85
CA SER A 171 17.15 13.70 -4.46
C SER A 171 17.85 12.53 -5.13
N ILE A 172 17.09 11.54 -5.64
CA ILE A 172 17.62 10.32 -6.27
C ILE A 172 17.07 10.08 -7.67
N LYS A 173 16.41 11.09 -8.25
CA LYS A 173 15.73 10.95 -9.54
C LYS A 173 16.67 10.43 -10.63
N ASP A 174 17.85 11.00 -10.78
CA ASP A 174 18.78 10.64 -11.84
C ASP A 174 19.32 9.20 -11.66
N LEU A 175 19.56 8.79 -10.41
CA LEU A 175 19.96 7.42 -10.09
C LEU A 175 18.84 6.44 -10.43
N CYS A 176 17.61 6.70 -9.98
CA CYS A 176 16.46 5.87 -10.27
C CYS A 176 16.18 5.76 -11.77
N ASN A 177 16.27 6.87 -12.48
CA ASN A 177 16.06 6.88 -13.92
C ASN A 177 17.10 6.04 -14.67
N LYS A 178 18.36 6.12 -14.26
CA LYS A 178 19.47 5.43 -14.93
C LYS A 178 19.54 3.95 -14.61
N TYR A 179 19.35 3.57 -13.35
CA TYR A 179 19.74 2.23 -12.88
C TYR A 179 18.57 1.37 -12.38
N MET A 180 17.44 1.96 -12.02
CA MET A 180 16.29 1.17 -11.57
C MET A 180 15.67 0.43 -12.76
N PRO A 181 15.26 -0.84 -12.61
CA PRO A 181 14.66 -1.60 -13.70
C PRO A 181 13.30 -1.02 -14.13
N SER A 182 12.93 -1.21 -15.38
CA SER A 182 11.57 -0.91 -15.87
C SER A 182 10.53 -1.67 -15.08
N TYR A 183 9.34 -1.10 -14.95
CA TYR A 183 8.19 -1.64 -14.18
C TYR A 183 8.34 -1.61 -12.66
N ALA A 184 9.48 -1.16 -12.12
CA ALA A 184 9.67 -1.03 -10.68
C ALA A 184 8.64 -0.07 -10.06
N SER A 185 8.07 -0.46 -8.93
CA SER A 185 7.08 0.34 -8.21
C SER A 185 7.70 1.62 -7.63
N LEU A 186 7.04 2.73 -7.90
CA LEU A 186 7.36 4.04 -7.36
C LEU A 186 6.30 4.52 -6.35
N LYS A 187 5.43 3.63 -5.89
CA LYS A 187 4.25 3.95 -5.07
C LYS A 187 4.58 4.42 -3.67
N PHE A 188 5.54 3.77 -3.02
CA PHE A 188 5.86 4.03 -1.63
C PHE A 188 6.98 5.05 -1.48
N ARG A 189 6.90 5.83 -0.41
CA ARG A 189 7.84 6.91 -0.09
C ARG A 189 8.45 6.68 1.29
N PRO A 190 9.66 7.14 1.57
CA PRO A 190 10.18 7.20 2.92
C PRO A 190 9.35 8.17 3.77
N ALA A 191 9.29 7.93 5.08
CA ALA A 191 8.43 8.68 5.98
C ALA A 191 8.66 10.20 5.98
N ASN A 192 9.91 10.62 5.85
CA ASN A 192 10.33 12.04 5.81
C ASN A 192 10.69 12.54 4.41
N GLY A 193 10.44 11.75 3.35
CA GLY A 193 10.80 12.10 1.97
C GLY A 193 12.29 11.97 1.66
N ASN A 194 13.13 11.49 2.58
CA ASN A 194 14.57 11.33 2.38
C ASN A 194 14.92 9.86 2.06
N ALA A 195 15.20 9.59 0.80
CA ALA A 195 15.49 8.23 0.33
C ALA A 195 16.84 7.66 0.81
N THR A 196 17.73 8.50 1.32
CA THR A 196 19.06 8.10 1.78
C THR A 196 19.16 7.91 3.29
N ASP A 197 18.10 8.19 4.04
CA ASP A 197 18.04 7.93 5.47
C ASP A 197 17.79 6.46 5.75
N SER A 198 18.75 5.80 6.34
CA SER A 198 18.71 4.36 6.63
C SER A 198 17.81 3.97 7.80
N GLN A 199 17.37 4.94 8.59
CA GLN A 199 16.55 4.71 9.77
C GLN A 199 15.17 5.35 9.65
N ALA A 200 14.97 6.51 10.26
CA ALA A 200 13.67 7.17 10.30
C ALA A 200 13.15 7.55 8.91
N GLY A 201 14.04 7.97 8.01
CA GLY A 201 13.66 8.34 6.66
C GLY A 201 13.30 7.17 5.76
N ALA A 202 13.86 6.00 6.03
CA ALA A 202 13.55 4.77 5.33
C ALA A 202 12.26 4.11 5.84
N ALA A 203 11.77 4.50 7.01
CA ALA A 203 10.52 3.97 7.54
C ALA A 203 9.37 4.31 6.59
N SER A 204 8.72 3.28 6.10
CA SER A 204 7.56 3.39 5.21
C SER A 204 6.38 2.73 5.88
N ALA A 205 5.42 3.53 6.31
CA ALA A 205 4.17 3.00 6.81
C ALA A 205 3.43 2.23 5.70
N TYR A 206 2.68 1.19 6.06
CA TYR A 206 2.09 0.24 5.13
C TYR A 206 0.57 0.16 5.26
N PRO A 207 -0.19 0.44 4.19
CA PRO A 207 -1.64 0.28 4.19
C PRO A 207 -2.03 -1.20 4.11
N VAL A 208 -2.82 -1.66 5.07
CA VAL A 208 -3.43 -3.00 5.06
C VAL A 208 -4.76 -2.98 4.32
N MET A 209 -5.48 -1.86 4.44
CA MET A 209 -6.77 -1.67 3.75
C MET A 209 -6.93 -0.21 3.31
N ARG A 210 -7.39 -0.05 2.10
CA ARG A 210 -7.71 1.23 1.48
C ARG A 210 -9.13 1.19 0.94
N VAL A 211 -9.79 2.34 0.91
CA VAL A 211 -11.20 2.42 0.47
C VAL A 211 -11.37 2.08 -1.02
N GLU A 212 -10.35 2.29 -1.84
CA GLU A 212 -10.39 1.97 -3.27
C GLU A 212 -10.65 0.48 -3.55
N GLU A 213 -10.34 -0.38 -2.60
CA GLU A 213 -10.60 -1.82 -2.73
C GLU A 213 -12.09 -2.15 -2.67
N MET A 214 -12.90 -1.23 -2.18
CA MET A 214 -14.34 -1.42 -1.99
C MET A 214 -15.18 -0.91 -3.17
N TYR A 215 -14.56 -0.21 -4.13
CA TYR A 215 -15.18 0.27 -5.35
C TYR A 215 -15.11 -0.76 -6.48
#